data_b3b87b8c002e830e35da7c01e8950dbc
#
_entry.id   b3b87b8c002e830e35da7c01e8950dbc
#
_cell.length_a   1.000
_cell.length_b   1.000
_cell.length_c   1.000
_cell.angle_alpha   90.00
_cell.angle_beta   90.00
_cell.angle_gamma   90.00
#
_symmetry.space_group_name_H-M   'P 1'
#
loop_
_entity.id
_entity.type
_entity.pdbx_description
1 polymer ?
#
loop_
_entity_poly.entity_id
_entity_poly.type
_entity_poly.pdbx_seq_one_letter_code
_entity_poly.pdbx_strand_id
1 'polypeptide(L)'
;EFAWSGRSLAIFSSAPEGFFRAYSLAVPLRSRVRISDHPHVKPLADLLDSYGGYGVALVDKQGARMFYFHLGELREQEGVLGESVRHTKRGGGSQAQGRRGGSAGQTNYVEEVTDRNIKEAAEFAAHFFTENNVRRILLGGTDENVALFRAQLPKTWQSLVVGSFPMSMTASHSEVLERAMQIGQDADRRREARLVETVITNAAKGQSGVVGLEETLLAAHQGRVQT
;
A
#
# COMPACT_ATOMS: atom_id res chain seq x y z
N GLU A 1 28.84 20.86 7.92
CA GLU A 1 28.02 20.94 6.69
C GLU A 1 27.08 19.73 6.68
N PHE A 2 25.77 19.95 6.63
CA PHE A 2 24.78 18.85 6.60
C PHE A 2 24.54 18.43 5.15
N ALA A 3 24.92 17.19 4.80
CA ALA A 3 24.63 16.64 3.47
C ALA A 3 23.14 16.31 3.38
N TRP A 4 22.41 17.11 2.63
CA TRP A 4 20.98 16.94 2.46
C TRP A 4 20.69 16.17 1.16
N SER A 5 19.98 15.04 1.33
CA SER A 5 19.41 14.26 0.23
C SER A 5 17.94 14.02 0.52
N GLY A 6 17.04 14.47 -0.35
CA GLY A 6 15.60 14.29 -0.14
C GLY A 6 14.77 15.43 -0.72
N ARG A 7 13.44 15.36 -0.52
CA ARG A 7 12.46 16.36 -1.03
C ARG A 7 12.11 17.41 0.02
N SER A 8 12.37 17.14 1.30
CA SER A 8 12.16 18.07 2.39
C SER A 8 13.07 17.79 3.58
N LEU A 9 13.18 18.77 4.47
CA LEU A 9 14.02 18.72 5.64
C LEU A 9 13.21 19.16 6.87
N ALA A 10 13.28 18.36 7.95
CA ALA A 10 12.74 18.71 9.24
C ALA A 10 13.92 18.99 10.21
N ILE A 11 13.93 20.16 10.85
CA ILE A 11 14.96 20.56 11.80
C ILE A 11 14.32 20.87 13.14
N PHE A 12 14.90 20.36 14.21
CA PHE A 12 14.57 20.70 15.59
C PHE A 12 15.84 21.20 16.28
N SER A 13 15.75 22.34 16.95
CA SER A 13 16.87 22.94 17.64
C SER A 13 16.44 23.62 18.95
N SER A 14 17.23 23.45 20.00
CA SER A 14 17.11 24.16 21.28
C SER A 14 18.49 24.56 21.71
N ALA A 15 18.82 25.84 21.67
CA ALA A 15 20.13 26.34 22.09
C ALA A 15 20.36 26.15 23.58
N PRO A 16 19.39 26.39 24.50
CA PRO A 16 19.57 26.15 25.95
C PRO A 16 19.89 24.69 26.29
N GLU A 17 19.32 23.75 25.53
CA GLU A 17 19.49 22.30 25.73
C GLU A 17 20.66 21.72 24.91
N GLY A 18 21.37 22.54 24.14
CA GLY A 18 22.38 22.05 23.18
C GLY A 18 21.86 21.04 22.18
N PHE A 19 20.55 21.07 21.90
CA PHE A 19 19.87 20.08 21.05
C PHE A 19 19.79 20.56 19.61
N PHE A 20 20.23 19.70 18.68
CA PHE A 20 20.05 19.88 17.25
C PHE A 20 19.80 18.54 16.57
N ARG A 21 18.72 18.43 15.80
CA ARG A 21 18.42 17.27 14.96
C ARG A 21 17.88 17.72 13.63
N ALA A 22 18.36 17.08 12.57
CA ALA A 22 17.91 17.31 11.20
C ALA A 22 17.58 15.96 10.53
N TYR A 23 16.44 15.90 9.85
CA TYR A 23 15.93 14.70 9.18
C TYR A 23 15.63 15.01 7.73
N SER A 24 16.31 14.33 6.81
CA SER A 24 15.96 14.34 5.38
C SER A 24 14.78 13.43 5.13
N LEU A 25 13.81 13.89 4.33
CA LEU A 25 12.58 13.16 4.05
C LEU A 25 12.38 13.05 2.53
N ALA A 26 11.99 11.88 2.06
CA ALA A 26 11.70 11.63 0.64
C ALA A 26 10.36 12.20 0.18
N VAL A 27 9.49 12.63 1.11
CA VAL A 27 8.19 13.23 0.85
C VAL A 27 8.22 14.74 1.04
N PRO A 28 7.44 15.53 0.25
CA PRO A 28 7.41 16.97 0.39
C PRO A 28 6.65 17.40 1.67
N LEU A 29 7.23 18.33 2.41
CA LEU A 29 6.59 19.02 3.51
C LEU A 29 6.28 20.47 3.16
N ARG A 30 5.19 21.01 3.72
CA ARG A 30 4.91 22.44 3.65
C ARG A 30 5.94 23.19 4.47
N SER A 31 6.62 24.16 3.87
CA SER A 31 7.60 25.02 4.57
C SER A 31 6.94 25.81 5.69
N ARG A 32 7.50 25.69 6.89
CA ARG A 32 7.07 26.42 8.09
C ARG A 32 8.21 26.52 9.10
N VAL A 33 8.19 27.58 9.90
CA VAL A 33 9.03 27.70 11.08
C VAL A 33 8.10 27.90 12.28
N ARG A 34 8.37 27.24 13.38
CA ARG A 34 7.64 27.37 14.64
C ARG A 34 8.60 27.49 15.80
N ILE A 35 8.38 28.49 16.63
CA ILE A 35 9.09 28.69 17.90
C ILE A 35 8.10 28.41 19.04
N SER A 36 8.46 27.49 19.93
CA SER A 36 7.59 27.02 21.01
C SER A 36 8.48 26.43 22.12
N ASP A 37 7.94 26.24 23.28
CA ASP A 37 8.55 25.55 24.44
C ASP A 37 8.66 24.02 24.26
N HIS A 38 8.02 23.48 23.23
CA HIS A 38 8.09 22.06 22.89
C HIS A 38 8.18 21.86 21.37
N PRO A 39 8.75 20.74 20.91
CA PRO A 39 8.90 20.46 19.47
C PRO A 39 7.56 20.24 18.79
N HIS A 40 7.35 20.88 17.64
CA HIS A 40 6.14 20.69 16.82
C HIS A 40 6.28 19.45 15.94
N VAL A 41 6.07 18.28 16.52
CA VAL A 41 6.23 16.97 15.84
C VAL A 41 5.03 16.51 15.01
N LYS A 42 3.87 17.20 15.15
CA LYS A 42 2.64 16.82 14.43
C LYS A 42 2.84 16.56 12.93
N PRO A 43 3.57 17.39 12.16
CA PRO A 43 3.77 17.13 10.74
C PRO A 43 4.53 15.83 10.44
N LEU A 44 5.42 15.39 11.34
CA LEU A 44 6.11 14.11 11.21
C LEU A 44 5.19 12.94 11.59
N ALA A 45 4.33 13.12 12.59
CA ALA A 45 3.32 12.13 12.92
C ALA A 45 2.32 11.94 11.77
N ASP A 46 1.85 13.03 11.17
CA ASP A 46 0.96 13.00 9.99
C ASP A 46 1.64 12.28 8.80
N LEU A 47 2.97 12.46 8.61
CA LEU A 47 3.73 11.73 7.60
C LEU A 47 3.83 10.24 7.90
N LEU A 48 4.09 9.86 9.15
CA LEU A 48 4.14 8.46 9.57
C LEU A 48 2.78 7.78 9.37
N ASP A 49 1.69 8.48 9.62
CA ASP A 49 0.35 7.95 9.40
C ASP A 49 0.03 7.81 7.90
N SER A 50 0.38 8.82 7.09
CA SER A 50 0.06 8.85 5.65
C SER A 50 1.03 8.04 4.79
N TYR A 51 2.31 7.94 5.15
CA TYR A 51 3.38 7.33 4.33
C TYR A 51 4.14 6.21 5.05
N GLY A 52 3.71 5.83 6.24
CA GLY A 52 4.35 4.78 7.03
C GLY A 52 3.97 3.38 6.55
N GLY A 53 4.90 2.64 5.94
CA GLY A 53 4.78 1.21 5.74
C GLY A 53 3.74 0.75 4.71
N TYR A 54 3.95 1.07 3.44
CA TYR A 54 3.17 0.51 2.32
C TYR A 54 3.84 -0.71 1.74
N GLY A 55 3.10 -1.83 1.66
CA GLY A 55 3.43 -2.94 0.79
C GLY A 55 2.73 -2.76 -0.57
N VAL A 56 3.46 -2.98 -1.65
CA VAL A 56 2.89 -3.03 -2.99
C VAL A 56 3.21 -4.39 -3.59
N ALA A 57 2.21 -5.09 -4.11
CA ALA A 57 2.37 -6.29 -4.89
C ALA A 57 1.96 -6.03 -6.33
N LEU A 58 2.90 -6.10 -7.27
CA LEU A 58 2.59 -6.19 -8.69
C LEU A 58 2.41 -7.65 -9.05
N VAL A 59 1.28 -7.99 -9.69
CA VAL A 59 0.91 -9.37 -9.94
C VAL A 59 0.52 -9.61 -11.40
N ASP A 60 0.95 -10.75 -11.93
CA ASP A 60 0.51 -11.28 -13.21
C ASP A 60 0.28 -12.81 -13.16
N LYS A 61 0.06 -13.45 -14.30
CA LYS A 61 -0.16 -14.91 -14.40
C LYS A 61 1.08 -15.76 -14.08
N GLN A 62 2.26 -15.14 -14.00
CA GLN A 62 3.53 -15.85 -13.77
C GLN A 62 4.05 -15.68 -12.34
N GLY A 63 3.57 -14.65 -11.60
CA GLY A 63 4.07 -14.43 -10.25
C GLY A 63 3.81 -13.02 -9.76
N ALA A 64 4.65 -12.55 -8.84
CA ALA A 64 4.53 -11.23 -8.27
C ALA A 64 5.87 -10.58 -7.94
N ARG A 65 5.88 -9.26 -7.95
CA ARG A 65 6.96 -8.42 -7.41
C ARG A 65 6.44 -7.65 -6.22
N MET A 66 7.15 -7.74 -5.10
CA MET A 66 6.82 -7.08 -3.85
C MET A 66 7.72 -5.88 -3.64
N PHE A 67 7.15 -4.82 -3.12
CA PHE A 67 7.87 -3.61 -2.73
C PHE A 67 7.41 -3.19 -1.34
N TYR A 68 8.36 -2.79 -0.52
CA TYR A 68 8.09 -2.13 0.74
C TYR A 68 8.59 -0.70 0.70
N PHE A 69 7.68 0.25 0.83
CA PHE A 69 7.97 1.67 0.89
C PHE A 69 7.71 2.19 2.30
N HIS A 70 8.64 2.97 2.82
CA HIS A 70 8.51 3.63 4.10
C HIS A 70 8.91 5.10 3.95
N LEU A 71 8.02 6.01 4.35
CA LEU A 71 8.19 7.47 4.22
C LEU A 71 8.60 7.91 2.80
N GLY A 72 8.07 7.26 1.77
CA GLY A 72 8.33 7.57 0.36
C GLY A 72 9.65 7.02 -0.18
N GLU A 73 10.38 6.20 0.58
CA GLU A 73 11.59 5.51 0.14
C GLU A 73 11.33 4.01 -0.05
N LEU A 74 11.92 3.44 -1.10
CA LEU A 74 11.99 2.00 -1.25
C LEU A 74 12.96 1.43 -0.22
N ARG A 75 12.47 0.56 0.66
CA ARG A 75 13.27 -0.11 1.69
C ARG A 75 13.62 -1.54 1.30
N GLU A 76 12.67 -2.23 0.68
CA GLU A 76 12.84 -3.61 0.27
C GLU A 76 12.11 -3.88 -1.04
N GLN A 77 12.68 -4.74 -1.87
CA GLN A 77 12.06 -5.24 -3.10
C GLN A 77 12.42 -6.70 -3.30
N GLU A 78 11.42 -7.53 -3.49
CA GLU A 78 11.58 -8.94 -3.79
C GLU A 78 10.64 -9.38 -4.91
N GLY A 79 10.87 -10.56 -5.47
CA GLY A 79 10.01 -11.10 -6.51
C GLY A 79 10.02 -12.62 -6.54
N VAL A 80 8.87 -13.18 -6.88
CA VAL A 80 8.70 -14.61 -7.14
C VAL A 80 8.10 -14.79 -8.52
N LEU A 81 8.72 -15.70 -9.30
CA LEU A 81 8.23 -16.09 -10.61
C LEU A 81 8.00 -17.60 -10.58
N GLY A 82 6.78 -18.01 -10.85
CA GLY A 82 6.39 -19.39 -11.01
C GLY A 82 6.64 -19.91 -12.42
N GLU A 83 5.96 -20.99 -12.76
CA GLU A 83 6.10 -21.65 -14.07
C GLU A 83 5.63 -20.74 -15.21
N SER A 84 6.40 -20.71 -16.30
CA SER A 84 6.07 -19.88 -17.47
C SER A 84 4.77 -20.35 -18.13
N VAL A 85 3.78 -19.46 -18.21
CA VAL A 85 2.51 -19.70 -18.90
C VAL A 85 2.75 -19.58 -20.41
N ARG A 86 2.99 -20.72 -21.08
CA ARG A 86 3.22 -20.75 -22.53
C ARG A 86 1.90 -20.67 -23.29
N HIS A 87 1.63 -19.53 -23.88
CA HIS A 87 0.66 -19.45 -24.96
C HIS A 87 1.29 -20.07 -26.22
N THR A 88 0.96 -21.33 -26.54
CA THR A 88 1.33 -21.87 -27.85
C THR A 88 0.64 -21.03 -28.91
N LYS A 89 1.46 -20.30 -29.71
CA LYS A 89 0.97 -19.63 -30.91
C LYS A 89 0.23 -20.66 -31.76
N ARG A 90 -0.97 -20.36 -32.16
CA ARG A 90 -1.75 -21.11 -33.14
C ARG A 90 -0.95 -21.16 -34.44
N GLY A 91 -0.10 -22.18 -34.57
CA GLY A 91 0.73 -22.42 -35.76
C GLY A 91 0.04 -23.43 -36.67
N GLY A 92 -0.23 -23.02 -37.90
CA GLY A 92 -0.27 -23.81 -39.11
C GLY A 92 -1.13 -25.06 -39.12
N GLY A 93 -2.21 -25.05 -39.91
CA GLY A 93 -3.09 -26.17 -40.11
C GLY A 93 -2.40 -27.44 -40.58
N SER A 94 -2.73 -28.50 -39.91
CA SER A 94 -2.72 -29.85 -40.45
C SER A 94 -4.18 -30.29 -40.51
N GLN A 95 -4.70 -30.42 -41.72
CA GLN A 95 -5.99 -31.02 -41.98
C GLN A 95 -5.92 -32.52 -41.68
N ALA A 96 -6.21 -32.87 -40.45
CA ALA A 96 -6.56 -34.24 -40.08
C ALA A 96 -7.99 -34.20 -39.55
N GLN A 97 -8.89 -34.75 -40.34
CA GLN A 97 -10.29 -34.96 -40.00
C GLN A 97 -10.37 -35.96 -38.86
N GLY A 98 -10.91 -35.54 -37.70
CA GLY A 98 -11.33 -36.48 -36.65
C GLY A 98 -10.52 -36.48 -35.34
N ARG A 99 -10.48 -35.35 -34.62
CA ARG A 99 -10.34 -35.32 -33.16
C ARG A 99 -10.88 -33.98 -32.61
N ARG A 100 -12.15 -33.99 -32.19
CA ARG A 100 -12.69 -32.98 -31.26
C ARG A 100 -12.00 -33.20 -29.90
N GLY A 101 -11.05 -32.34 -29.53
CA GLY A 101 -10.42 -32.47 -28.21
C GLY A 101 -9.15 -31.62 -28.02
N GLY A 102 -9.04 -30.42 -28.58
CA GLY A 102 -7.77 -29.67 -28.58
C GLY A 102 -7.76 -28.32 -27.84
N SER A 103 -8.89 -27.69 -27.60
CA SER A 103 -8.89 -26.37 -26.98
C SER A 103 -9.21 -26.39 -25.48
N ALA A 104 -10.08 -27.27 -25.03
CA ALA A 104 -10.45 -27.35 -23.62
C ALA A 104 -9.29 -27.81 -22.71
N GLY A 105 -8.45 -28.74 -23.15
CA GLY A 105 -7.31 -29.24 -22.36
C GLY A 105 -6.18 -28.20 -22.23
N GLN A 106 -5.99 -27.33 -23.20
CA GLN A 106 -4.98 -26.27 -23.12
C GLN A 106 -5.42 -25.10 -22.23
N THR A 107 -6.70 -24.77 -22.25
CA THR A 107 -7.27 -23.74 -21.40
C THR A 107 -7.17 -24.16 -19.93
N ASN A 108 -7.58 -25.39 -19.60
CA ASN A 108 -7.49 -25.93 -18.25
C ASN A 108 -6.05 -25.98 -17.73
N TYR A 109 -5.07 -26.36 -18.57
CA TYR A 109 -3.65 -26.36 -18.15
C TYR A 109 -3.13 -24.95 -17.84
N VAL A 110 -3.47 -23.95 -18.67
CA VAL A 110 -3.09 -22.55 -18.43
C VAL A 110 -3.72 -22.03 -17.14
N GLU A 111 -4.98 -22.35 -16.88
CA GLU A 111 -5.68 -21.98 -15.66
C GLU A 111 -5.05 -22.64 -14.42
N GLU A 112 -4.77 -23.95 -14.46
CA GLU A 112 -4.12 -24.67 -13.35
C GLU A 112 -2.72 -24.12 -13.01
N VAL A 113 -1.91 -23.80 -14.03
CA VAL A 113 -0.58 -23.20 -13.85
C VAL A 113 -0.71 -21.78 -13.27
N THR A 114 -1.65 -20.98 -13.78
CA THR A 114 -1.90 -19.64 -13.27
C THR A 114 -2.33 -19.68 -11.81
N ASP A 115 -3.28 -20.54 -11.44
CA ASP A 115 -3.78 -20.67 -10.07
C ASP A 115 -2.66 -21.08 -9.11
N ARG A 116 -1.79 -22.01 -9.50
CA ARG A 116 -0.63 -22.42 -8.71
C ARG A 116 0.35 -21.26 -8.53
N ASN A 117 0.72 -20.57 -9.61
CA ASN A 117 1.64 -19.43 -9.56
C ASN A 117 1.10 -18.30 -8.66
N ILE A 118 -0.20 -17.99 -8.77
CA ILE A 118 -0.84 -16.95 -7.95
C ILE A 118 -0.90 -17.37 -6.49
N LYS A 119 -1.15 -18.64 -6.20
CA LYS A 119 -1.13 -19.17 -4.82
C LYS A 119 0.27 -19.05 -4.21
N GLU A 120 1.30 -19.50 -4.91
CA GLU A 120 2.68 -19.37 -4.46
C GLU A 120 3.08 -17.89 -4.26
N ALA A 121 2.66 -17.01 -5.18
CA ALA A 121 2.87 -15.58 -5.05
C ALA A 121 2.16 -14.98 -3.83
N ALA A 122 0.96 -15.45 -3.49
CA ALA A 122 0.22 -14.98 -2.32
C ALA A 122 0.83 -15.46 -1.00
N GLU A 123 1.33 -16.69 -0.95
CA GLU A 123 2.08 -17.23 0.20
C GLU A 123 3.38 -16.44 0.42
N PHE A 124 4.13 -16.20 -0.64
CA PHE A 124 5.34 -15.38 -0.61
C PHE A 124 5.04 -13.94 -0.14
N ALA A 125 3.98 -13.33 -0.68
CA ALA A 125 3.55 -11.99 -0.27
C ALA A 125 3.21 -11.91 1.22
N ALA A 126 2.51 -12.91 1.76
CA ALA A 126 2.16 -12.96 3.18
C ALA A 126 3.42 -13.00 4.07
N HIS A 127 4.46 -13.71 3.65
CA HIS A 127 5.75 -13.74 4.34
C HIS A 127 6.45 -12.38 4.27
N PHE A 128 6.60 -11.83 3.08
CA PHE A 128 7.19 -10.51 2.85
C PHE A 128 6.50 -9.41 3.65
N PHE A 129 5.15 -9.39 3.67
CA PHE A 129 4.40 -8.40 4.43
C PHE A 129 4.57 -8.56 5.94
N THR A 130 4.74 -9.78 6.42
CA THR A 130 5.00 -10.06 7.83
C THR A 130 6.38 -9.53 8.25
N GLU A 131 7.42 -9.85 7.50
CA GLU A 131 8.80 -9.44 7.78
C GLU A 131 8.96 -7.93 7.80
N ASN A 132 8.29 -7.24 6.89
CA ASN A 132 8.34 -5.79 6.76
C ASN A 132 7.32 -5.04 7.63
N ASN A 133 6.53 -5.72 8.47
CA ASN A 133 5.47 -5.12 9.29
C ASN A 133 4.54 -4.21 8.48
N VAL A 134 4.13 -4.66 7.29
CA VAL A 134 3.28 -3.91 6.38
C VAL A 134 1.91 -3.67 6.99
N ARG A 135 1.44 -2.42 6.98
CA ARG A 135 0.13 -2.03 7.53
C ARG A 135 -0.90 -1.67 6.48
N ARG A 136 -0.46 -1.41 5.26
CA ARG A 136 -1.31 -1.04 4.12
C ARG A 136 -0.78 -1.71 2.88
N ILE A 137 -1.65 -2.30 2.08
CA ILE A 137 -1.29 -3.02 0.88
C ILE A 137 -1.97 -2.38 -0.33
N LEU A 138 -1.21 -2.25 -1.39
CA LEU A 138 -1.68 -1.85 -2.71
C LEU A 138 -1.38 -2.98 -3.69
N LEU A 139 -2.34 -3.27 -4.58
CA LEU A 139 -2.19 -4.32 -5.56
C LEU A 139 -2.14 -3.71 -6.96
N GLY A 140 -1.09 -4.02 -7.72
CA GLY A 140 -0.91 -3.59 -9.10
C GLY A 140 -1.00 -4.79 -10.07
N GLY A 141 -1.65 -4.58 -11.21
CA GLY A 141 -1.82 -5.60 -12.24
C GLY A 141 -3.09 -5.39 -13.05
N THR A 142 -3.49 -6.39 -13.81
CA THR A 142 -4.84 -6.39 -14.41
C THR A 142 -5.89 -6.71 -13.36
N ASP A 143 -7.11 -6.24 -13.54
CA ASP A 143 -8.21 -6.49 -12.59
C ASP A 143 -8.42 -7.99 -12.32
N GLU A 144 -8.29 -8.83 -13.34
CA GLU A 144 -8.39 -10.28 -13.24
C GLU A 144 -7.31 -10.85 -12.31
N ASN A 145 -6.03 -10.52 -12.55
CA ASN A 145 -4.90 -11.05 -11.77
C ASN A 145 -4.95 -10.53 -10.33
N VAL A 146 -5.29 -9.27 -10.13
CA VAL A 146 -5.46 -8.66 -8.81
C VAL A 146 -6.57 -9.35 -8.02
N ALA A 147 -7.71 -9.66 -8.66
CA ALA A 147 -8.82 -10.34 -8.02
C ALA A 147 -8.44 -11.77 -7.61
N LEU A 148 -7.79 -12.53 -8.49
CA LEU A 148 -7.31 -13.88 -8.22
C LEU A 148 -6.27 -13.87 -7.06
N PHE A 149 -5.29 -13.00 -7.13
CA PHE A 149 -4.26 -12.87 -6.09
C PHE A 149 -4.87 -12.50 -4.73
N ARG A 150 -5.76 -11.50 -4.71
CA ARG A 150 -6.44 -11.08 -3.49
C ARG A 150 -7.25 -12.22 -2.85
N ALA A 151 -7.89 -13.06 -3.65
CA ALA A 151 -8.65 -14.20 -3.16
C ALA A 151 -7.77 -15.26 -2.49
N GLN A 152 -6.52 -15.42 -2.92
CA GLN A 152 -5.54 -16.35 -2.34
C GLN A 152 -4.83 -15.79 -1.10
N LEU A 153 -4.83 -14.46 -0.88
CA LEU A 153 -4.25 -13.88 0.33
C LEU A 153 -5.02 -14.33 1.59
N PRO A 154 -4.35 -14.58 2.72
CA PRO A 154 -4.99 -14.74 4.02
C PRO A 154 -5.90 -13.56 4.36
N LYS A 155 -7.01 -13.81 5.08
CA LYS A 155 -8.03 -12.80 5.44
C LYS A 155 -7.45 -11.58 6.14
N THR A 156 -6.44 -11.76 6.98
CA THR A 156 -5.72 -10.69 7.66
C THR A 156 -5.12 -9.70 6.67
N TRP A 157 -4.45 -10.20 5.62
CA TRP A 157 -3.83 -9.36 4.59
C TRP A 157 -4.85 -8.77 3.63
N GLN A 158 -5.93 -9.51 3.32
CA GLN A 158 -7.03 -8.97 2.50
C GLN A 158 -7.63 -7.69 3.11
N SER A 159 -7.75 -7.63 4.44
CA SER A 159 -8.29 -6.48 5.16
C SER A 159 -7.39 -5.25 5.12
N LEU A 160 -6.09 -5.44 4.87
CA LEU A 160 -5.11 -4.36 4.75
C LEU A 160 -4.96 -3.84 3.32
N VAL A 161 -5.65 -4.44 2.34
CA VAL A 161 -5.65 -3.95 0.96
C VAL A 161 -6.50 -2.68 0.87
N VAL A 162 -5.84 -1.55 0.67
CA VAL A 162 -6.46 -0.21 0.63
C VAL A 162 -6.81 0.24 -0.78
N GLY A 163 -6.23 -0.39 -1.82
CA GLY A 163 -6.54 -0.07 -3.21
C GLY A 163 -5.82 -0.98 -4.21
N SER A 164 -6.22 -0.84 -5.46
CA SER A 164 -5.59 -1.51 -6.61
C SER A 164 -5.47 -0.54 -7.78
N PHE A 165 -4.54 -0.84 -8.70
CA PHE A 165 -4.29 -0.02 -9.87
C PHE A 165 -3.70 -0.84 -11.03
N PRO A 166 -4.00 -0.47 -12.29
CA PRO A 166 -3.39 -1.12 -13.44
C PRO A 166 -1.90 -0.75 -13.53
N MET A 167 -1.03 -1.77 -13.57
CA MET A 167 0.41 -1.59 -13.72
C MET A 167 1.06 -2.85 -14.29
N SER A 168 2.12 -2.66 -15.09
CA SER A 168 2.91 -3.78 -15.61
C SER A 168 3.88 -4.32 -14.54
N MET A 169 4.14 -5.62 -14.60
CA MET A 169 5.22 -6.26 -13.82
C MET A 169 6.61 -5.69 -14.13
N THR A 170 6.79 -5.07 -15.30
CA THR A 170 8.06 -4.46 -15.72
C THR A 170 8.24 -3.01 -15.30
N ALA A 171 7.25 -2.43 -14.60
CA ALA A 171 7.32 -1.06 -14.13
C ALA A 171 8.54 -0.84 -13.21
N SER A 172 9.15 0.33 -13.32
CA SER A 172 10.24 0.76 -12.46
C SER A 172 9.74 1.02 -11.03
N HIS A 173 10.63 0.94 -10.05
CA HIS A 173 10.26 1.23 -8.65
C HIS A 173 9.76 2.67 -8.45
N SER A 174 10.25 3.64 -9.26
CA SER A 174 9.79 5.03 -9.20
C SER A 174 8.35 5.18 -9.70
N GLU A 175 7.97 4.52 -10.78
CA GLU A 175 6.59 4.50 -11.28
C GLU A 175 5.65 3.83 -10.28
N VAL A 176 6.10 2.70 -9.69
CA VAL A 176 5.34 2.00 -8.63
C VAL A 176 5.13 2.91 -7.42
N LEU A 177 6.18 3.58 -6.94
CA LEU A 177 6.11 4.49 -5.81
C LEU A 177 5.15 5.65 -6.07
N GLU A 178 5.29 6.34 -7.22
CA GLU A 178 4.45 7.49 -7.56
C GLU A 178 2.96 7.09 -7.56
N ARG A 179 2.65 5.96 -8.22
CA ARG A 179 1.28 5.47 -8.30
C ARG A 179 0.75 5.00 -6.95
N ALA A 180 1.57 4.29 -6.17
CA ALA A 180 1.22 3.84 -4.84
C ALA A 180 0.92 5.02 -3.89
N MET A 181 1.76 6.07 -3.93
CA MET A 181 1.53 7.28 -3.12
C MET A 181 0.22 7.97 -3.48
N GLN A 182 -0.10 8.11 -4.76
CA GLN A 182 -1.36 8.70 -5.22
C GLN A 182 -2.58 7.92 -4.70
N ILE A 183 -2.60 6.61 -4.91
CA ILE A 183 -3.71 5.74 -4.49
C ILE A 183 -3.82 5.69 -2.96
N GLY A 184 -2.68 5.64 -2.26
CA GLY A 184 -2.63 5.67 -0.80
C GLY A 184 -3.27 6.93 -0.22
N GLN A 185 -2.91 8.10 -0.74
CA GLN A 185 -3.50 9.39 -0.33
C GLN A 185 -5.01 9.44 -0.58
N ASP A 186 -5.47 8.94 -1.71
CA ASP A 186 -6.90 8.90 -2.02
C ASP A 186 -7.65 7.91 -1.10
N ALA A 187 -7.03 6.81 -0.72
CA ALA A 187 -7.59 5.87 0.24
C ALA A 187 -7.69 6.49 1.64
N ASP A 188 -6.66 7.23 2.08
CA ASP A 188 -6.66 7.94 3.36
C ASP A 188 -7.75 9.02 3.41
N ARG A 189 -7.87 9.86 2.38
CA ARG A 189 -8.94 10.86 2.29
C ARG A 189 -10.33 10.24 2.40
N ARG A 190 -10.56 9.09 1.74
CA ARG A 190 -11.84 8.37 1.83
C ARG A 190 -12.07 7.78 3.21
N ARG A 191 -11.02 7.30 3.87
CA ARG A 191 -11.09 6.79 5.25
C ARG A 191 -11.42 7.92 6.21
N GLU A 192 -10.73 9.05 6.13
CA GLU A 192 -10.97 10.24 6.95
C GLU A 192 -12.41 10.75 6.78
N ALA A 193 -12.87 10.90 5.53
CA ALA A 193 -14.23 11.34 5.24
C ALA A 193 -15.27 10.40 5.87
N ARG A 194 -15.09 9.10 5.80
CA ARG A 194 -15.99 8.11 6.43
C ARG A 194 -15.95 8.19 7.96
N LEU A 195 -14.78 8.39 8.56
CA LEU A 195 -14.65 8.56 10.01
C LEU A 195 -15.39 9.82 10.48
N VAL A 196 -15.22 10.93 9.79
CA VAL A 196 -15.93 12.20 10.09
C VAL A 196 -17.45 12.01 9.97
N GLU A 197 -17.92 11.39 8.89
CA GLU A 197 -19.35 11.10 8.71
C GLU A 197 -19.90 10.20 9.82
N THR A 198 -19.14 9.18 10.23
CA THR A 198 -19.52 8.29 11.34
C THR A 198 -19.63 9.05 12.65
N VAL A 199 -18.65 9.91 12.97
CA VAL A 199 -18.66 10.73 14.20
C VAL A 199 -19.86 11.69 14.21
N ILE A 200 -20.11 12.40 13.11
CA ILE A 200 -21.26 13.32 12.99
C ILE A 200 -22.57 12.56 13.16
N THR A 201 -22.72 11.42 12.50
CA THR A 201 -23.93 10.59 12.57
C THR A 201 -24.17 10.07 13.99
N ASN A 202 -23.13 9.61 14.68
CA ASN A 202 -23.23 9.10 16.04
C ASN A 202 -23.54 10.23 17.03
N ALA A 203 -22.94 11.39 16.87
CA ALA A 203 -23.23 12.56 17.68
C ALA A 203 -24.71 12.99 17.54
N ALA A 204 -25.23 13.05 16.30
CA ALA A 204 -26.63 13.39 16.03
C ALA A 204 -27.64 12.39 16.64
N LYS A 205 -27.21 11.12 16.80
CA LYS A 205 -28.00 10.03 17.42
C LYS A 205 -27.83 9.96 18.95
N GLY A 206 -27.01 10.82 19.55
CA GLY A 206 -26.69 10.75 20.98
C GLY A 206 -25.89 9.53 21.39
N GLN A 207 -25.15 8.96 20.43
CA GLN A 207 -24.26 7.80 20.61
C GLN A 207 -22.80 8.22 20.86
N SER A 208 -21.83 7.30 20.64
CA SER A 208 -20.39 7.51 20.83
C SER A 208 -19.80 8.44 19.77
N GLY A 209 -20.13 9.71 19.81
CA GLY A 209 -19.59 10.77 18.95
C GLY A 209 -19.80 12.12 19.61
N VAL A 210 -18.79 12.99 19.52
CA VAL A 210 -18.87 14.39 19.98
C VAL A 210 -18.43 15.32 18.86
N VAL A 211 -19.10 16.46 18.73
CA VAL A 211 -18.84 17.50 17.73
C VAL A 211 -18.76 18.83 18.43
N GLY A 212 -17.77 19.64 18.02
CA GLY A 212 -17.50 20.93 18.64
C GLY A 212 -16.18 20.91 19.42
N LEU A 213 -15.55 22.09 19.52
CA LEU A 213 -14.22 22.21 20.09
C LEU A 213 -14.16 21.80 21.56
N GLU A 214 -15.09 22.34 22.36
CA GLU A 214 -15.12 22.14 23.81
C GLU A 214 -15.37 20.69 24.18
N GLU A 215 -16.42 20.07 23.63
CA GLU A 215 -16.76 18.67 23.87
C GLU A 215 -15.68 17.70 23.40
N THR A 216 -15.07 18.00 22.24
CA THR A 216 -13.95 17.18 21.71
C THR A 216 -12.72 17.26 22.60
N LEU A 217 -12.36 18.48 23.09
CA LEU A 217 -11.24 18.65 24.02
C LEU A 217 -11.52 17.95 25.36
N LEU A 218 -12.72 18.03 25.85
CA LEU A 218 -13.13 17.35 27.09
C LEU A 218 -13.04 15.82 26.93
N ALA A 219 -13.54 15.27 25.82
CA ALA A 219 -13.47 13.85 25.54
C ALA A 219 -12.01 13.36 25.40
N ALA A 220 -11.15 14.15 24.75
CA ALA A 220 -9.72 13.87 24.63
C ALA A 220 -9.01 13.90 26.00
N HIS A 221 -9.29 14.91 26.82
CA HIS A 221 -8.73 15.03 28.17
C HIS A 221 -9.15 13.87 29.08
N GLN A 222 -10.37 13.36 28.91
CA GLN A 222 -10.90 12.23 29.67
C GLN A 222 -10.44 10.86 29.12
N GLY A 223 -9.62 10.82 28.07
CA GLY A 223 -9.16 9.57 27.44
C GLY A 223 -10.28 8.76 26.78
N ARG A 224 -11.39 9.41 26.39
CA ARG A 224 -12.58 8.77 25.78
C ARG A 224 -12.49 8.65 24.27
N VAL A 225 -11.43 9.17 23.64
CA VAL A 225 -11.19 9.06 22.20
C VAL A 225 -10.64 7.67 21.88
N GLN A 226 -11.35 6.95 21.02
CA GLN A 226 -10.87 5.69 20.43
C GLN A 226 -10.17 5.99 19.10
N THR A 227 -9.03 5.34 18.85
CA THR A 227 -8.24 5.41 17.60
C THR A 227 -8.57 4.25 16.68
#